data_5f616aba3a4d4c80e056d2e7605d9312
#
_entry.id   5f616aba3a4d4c80e056d2e7605d9312
#
_cell.length_a   1.000
_cell.length_b   1.000
_cell.length_c   1.000
_cell.angle_alpha   90.00
_cell.angle_beta   90.00
_cell.angle_gamma   90.00
#
_symmetry.space_group_name_H-M   'P 1'
#
loop_
_entity.id
_entity.type
_entity.pdbx_description
1 polymer ?
#
loop_
_entity_poly.entity_id
_entity_poly.type
_entity_poly.pdbx_seq_one_letter_code
_entity_poly.pdbx_strand_id
1 'polypeptide(L)'
;MRRALTFFFVAVAAAVLAAQNRIDVVTPTAPELAAFGPHDIGVRTITVTDKNRPDILNTKEGAPVARYDRSLTLEVWYPATLAPGQKPGGDYRVITRDPAVMATLHGKAVRDAGVRLRQGSGETGSYPLVIISHGYPGNRFLMSHIGENLASKGFVAVSIDHKDSTYDDQKSFGSTLYNRPFDQLFVLNEIDRLSKAGSSSFLAGLVDASRTGIIGYSMGGYGVVNVIGGGYSDASATFSNAPPNKLLAERGASNPAYQKAREPRIKAAIAIGPWGMQGGFWDTDGLKGIHTPVMFVAGSADDVSGYDRGTRAIYQAAVNADRYLLTFINANHNAAAPIAAPGEVLANNAYSHYADAVWDTTRMNNIFNHFATAFFSVHLAGEQDKQAYLDLVPHGKDAVWAVDRDGKQQPSHTYWKGFKRATAVGLILEHATPAR
;
A
#
# COMPACT_ATOMS: atom_id res chain seq x y z
N MET A 1 -21.48 40.63 -22.82
CA MET A 1 -21.30 39.22 -23.24
C MET A 1 -19.90 38.64 -22.97
N ARG A 2 -18.77 39.35 -23.16
CA ARG A 2 -17.41 38.81 -22.97
C ARG A 2 -17.09 38.38 -21.48
N ARG A 3 -17.61 39.10 -20.48
CA ARG A 3 -17.37 38.75 -19.06
C ARG A 3 -18.09 37.48 -18.58
N ALA A 4 -19.26 37.18 -19.10
CA ALA A 4 -20.02 35.97 -18.74
C ALA A 4 -19.41 34.71 -19.35
N LEU A 5 -18.83 34.79 -20.56
CA LEU A 5 -18.11 33.66 -21.19
C LEU A 5 -16.85 33.27 -20.38
N THR A 6 -16.08 34.27 -19.91
CA THR A 6 -14.83 34.00 -19.17
C THR A 6 -15.12 33.31 -17.86
N PHE A 7 -16.15 33.71 -17.12
CA PHE A 7 -16.56 33.03 -15.87
C PHE A 7 -17.06 31.61 -16.11
N PHE A 8 -17.76 31.35 -17.23
CA PHE A 8 -18.24 30.02 -17.58
C PHE A 8 -17.07 29.06 -17.89
N PHE A 9 -16.06 29.51 -18.65
CA PHE A 9 -14.87 28.71 -18.95
C PHE A 9 -14.04 28.40 -17.72
N VAL A 10 -13.86 29.33 -16.79
CA VAL A 10 -13.13 29.10 -15.53
C VAL A 10 -13.89 28.11 -14.64
N ALA A 11 -15.21 28.22 -14.55
CA ALA A 11 -16.03 27.28 -13.75
C ALA A 11 -16.03 25.87 -14.34
N VAL A 12 -16.07 25.71 -15.65
CA VAL A 12 -15.99 24.41 -16.33
C VAL A 12 -14.61 23.79 -16.16
N ALA A 13 -13.53 24.56 -16.31
CA ALA A 13 -12.16 24.06 -16.08
C ALA A 13 -11.94 23.60 -14.63
N ALA A 14 -12.43 24.35 -13.66
CA ALA A 14 -12.35 23.97 -12.24
C ALA A 14 -13.16 22.70 -11.93
N ALA A 15 -14.33 22.53 -12.54
CA ALA A 15 -15.14 21.33 -12.37
C ALA A 15 -14.49 20.09 -12.99
N VAL A 16 -13.83 20.23 -14.13
CA VAL A 16 -13.07 19.14 -14.79
C VAL A 16 -11.87 18.74 -13.93
N LEU A 17 -11.10 19.68 -13.41
CA LEU A 17 -9.97 19.39 -12.50
C LEU A 17 -10.43 18.72 -11.22
N ALA A 18 -11.51 19.17 -10.61
CA ALA A 18 -12.06 18.54 -9.40
C ALA A 18 -12.54 17.10 -9.67
N ALA A 19 -13.07 16.81 -10.85
CA ALA A 19 -13.44 15.45 -11.24
C ALA A 19 -12.19 14.57 -11.48
N GLN A 20 -11.14 15.14 -12.05
CA GLN A 20 -9.86 14.44 -12.32
C GLN A 20 -9.12 14.06 -11.03
N ASN A 21 -9.18 14.89 -10.01
CA ASN A 21 -8.43 14.71 -8.76
C ASN A 21 -9.16 13.85 -7.71
N ARG A 22 -10.23 13.15 -8.09
CA ARG A 22 -10.94 12.25 -7.16
C ARG A 22 -10.18 10.94 -6.97
N ILE A 23 -9.94 10.60 -5.69
CA ILE A 23 -9.28 9.34 -5.30
C ILE A 23 -10.26 8.21 -4.95
N ASP A 24 -11.55 8.51 -4.88
CA ASP A 24 -12.61 7.61 -4.44
C ASP A 24 -13.49 7.07 -5.59
N VAL A 25 -12.97 7.12 -6.81
CA VAL A 25 -13.71 6.69 -8.00
C VAL A 25 -13.80 5.16 -8.05
N VAL A 26 -15.04 4.66 -8.05
CA VAL A 26 -15.35 3.25 -8.33
C VAL A 26 -16.02 3.18 -9.70
N THR A 27 -15.30 2.59 -10.67
CA THR A 27 -15.80 2.53 -12.05
C THR A 27 -16.95 1.53 -12.20
N PRO A 28 -17.82 1.68 -13.23
CA PRO A 28 -18.89 0.71 -13.49
C PRO A 28 -18.39 -0.73 -13.73
N THR A 29 -17.14 -0.90 -14.12
CA THR A 29 -16.49 -2.21 -14.36
C THR A 29 -15.68 -2.71 -13.17
N ALA A 30 -15.64 -1.96 -12.07
CA ALA A 30 -14.94 -2.36 -10.86
C ALA A 30 -15.46 -3.71 -10.31
N PRO A 31 -14.58 -4.57 -9.81
CA PRO A 31 -15.00 -5.78 -9.14
C PRO A 31 -15.66 -5.48 -7.78
N GLU A 32 -16.44 -6.42 -7.29
CA GLU A 32 -17.39 -6.28 -6.18
C GLU A 32 -16.78 -5.61 -4.93
N LEU A 33 -15.66 -6.14 -4.44
CA LEU A 33 -15.04 -5.63 -3.21
C LEU A 33 -14.25 -4.33 -3.40
N ALA A 34 -14.20 -3.76 -4.60
CA ALA A 34 -13.66 -2.42 -4.83
C ALA A 34 -14.56 -1.31 -4.27
N ALA A 35 -15.85 -1.57 -4.13
CA ALA A 35 -16.79 -0.65 -3.54
C ALA A 35 -16.37 -0.23 -2.13
N PHE A 36 -16.71 1.00 -1.74
CA PHE A 36 -16.52 1.44 -0.36
C PHE A 36 -17.44 0.65 0.59
N GLY A 37 -16.95 0.42 1.80
CA GLY A 37 -17.69 -0.26 2.86
C GLY A 37 -18.72 0.66 3.53
N PRO A 38 -19.38 0.16 4.60
CA PRO A 38 -20.50 0.84 5.25
C PRO A 38 -20.07 1.94 6.23
N HIS A 39 -18.77 2.10 6.53
CA HIS A 39 -18.32 3.08 7.50
C HIS A 39 -18.05 4.44 6.86
N ASP A 40 -18.48 5.51 7.51
CA ASP A 40 -17.93 6.83 7.28
C ASP A 40 -16.44 6.83 7.63
N ILE A 41 -15.67 7.72 7.00
CA ILE A 41 -14.22 7.76 7.12
C ILE A 41 -13.79 9.06 7.78
N GLY A 42 -13.01 8.95 8.85
CA GLY A 42 -12.25 10.04 9.41
C GLY A 42 -10.79 9.99 8.94
N VAL A 43 -10.15 11.15 8.93
CA VAL A 43 -8.71 11.24 8.65
C VAL A 43 -8.05 12.23 9.59
N ARG A 44 -6.84 11.88 10.10
CA ARG A 44 -5.98 12.76 10.90
C ARG A 44 -4.54 12.64 10.49
N THR A 45 -3.84 13.78 10.55
CA THR A 45 -2.39 13.81 10.41
C THR A 45 -1.77 13.81 11.80
N ILE A 46 -0.78 12.94 12.03
CA ILE A 46 0.02 12.92 13.27
C ILE A 46 1.50 12.89 12.94
N THR A 47 2.33 13.36 13.87
CA THR A 47 3.78 13.24 13.77
C THR A 47 4.29 12.40 14.93
N VAL A 48 5.13 11.43 14.62
CA VAL A 48 5.78 10.52 15.59
C VAL A 48 7.29 10.62 15.45
N THR A 49 8.03 10.44 16.54
CA THR A 49 9.49 10.64 16.51
C THR A 49 10.21 9.43 17.11
N ASP A 50 11.00 8.77 16.28
CA ASP A 50 11.91 7.72 16.70
C ASP A 50 13.20 8.35 17.22
N LYS A 51 13.41 8.13 18.51
CA LYS A 51 14.54 8.70 19.21
C LYS A 51 15.81 7.90 18.97
N ASN A 52 16.93 8.62 18.81
CA ASN A 52 18.25 8.01 18.73
C ASN A 52 18.42 7.02 17.54
N ARG A 53 17.74 7.24 16.41
CA ARG A 53 17.89 6.47 15.18
C ARG A 53 19.26 6.66 14.55
N PRO A 54 19.92 5.64 13.94
CA PRO A 54 21.10 5.84 13.11
C PRO A 54 20.90 6.90 12.04
N ASP A 55 21.80 7.87 11.99
CA ASP A 55 21.83 8.94 11.00
C ASP A 55 22.77 8.54 9.86
N ILE A 56 22.20 7.93 8.84
CA ILE A 56 22.97 7.43 7.69
C ILE A 56 23.61 8.56 6.91
N LEU A 57 22.97 9.73 6.85
CA LEU A 57 23.47 10.90 6.10
C LEU A 57 24.73 11.50 6.74
N ASN A 58 24.85 11.41 8.06
CA ASN A 58 25.98 11.97 8.81
C ASN A 58 26.95 10.90 9.34
N THR A 59 26.71 9.61 9.05
CA THR A 59 27.65 8.51 9.35
C THR A 59 28.68 8.39 8.23
N LYS A 60 29.95 8.32 8.57
CA LYS A 60 31.07 8.06 7.63
C LYS A 60 31.54 6.62 7.77
N GLU A 61 32.05 6.06 6.66
CA GLU A 61 32.65 4.72 6.67
C GLU A 61 33.80 4.64 7.68
N GLY A 62 33.80 3.60 8.51
CA GLY A 62 34.79 3.39 9.57
C GLY A 62 34.68 4.28 10.80
N ALA A 63 33.70 5.21 10.84
CA ALA A 63 33.45 6.06 12.01
C ALA A 63 32.28 5.51 12.86
N PRO A 64 32.17 5.94 14.15
CA PRO A 64 30.98 5.66 14.95
C PRO A 64 29.70 6.13 14.25
N VAL A 65 28.63 5.34 14.35
CA VAL A 65 27.34 5.64 13.75
C VAL A 65 26.74 6.87 14.42
N ALA A 66 26.53 7.95 13.63
CA ALA A 66 25.83 9.14 14.06
C ALA A 66 24.38 8.82 14.44
N ARG A 67 23.80 9.63 15.32
CA ARG A 67 22.42 9.42 15.82
C ARG A 67 21.62 10.70 15.77
N TYR A 68 20.31 10.56 15.53
CA TYR A 68 19.38 11.70 15.51
C TYR A 68 17.96 11.28 15.88
N ASP A 69 17.12 12.24 16.13
CA ASP A 69 15.68 12.04 16.30
C ASP A 69 15.00 12.09 14.95
N ARG A 70 14.46 10.94 14.51
CA ARG A 70 13.79 10.78 13.22
C ARG A 70 12.29 10.96 13.35
N SER A 71 11.78 12.11 12.91
CA SER A 71 10.34 12.38 12.89
C SER A 71 9.73 11.92 11.57
N LEU A 72 8.57 11.26 11.66
CA LEU A 72 7.76 10.81 10.54
C LEU A 72 6.36 11.42 10.65
N THR A 73 5.84 11.93 9.54
CA THR A 73 4.46 12.39 9.43
C THR A 73 3.60 11.25 8.91
N LEU A 74 2.49 10.99 9.56
CA LEU A 74 1.55 9.92 9.23
C LEU A 74 0.20 10.51 8.87
N GLU A 75 -0.45 9.93 7.85
CA GLU A 75 -1.85 10.14 7.58
C GLU A 75 -2.62 8.91 8.03
N VAL A 76 -3.62 9.10 8.88
CA VAL A 76 -4.37 8.02 9.52
C VAL A 76 -5.83 8.10 9.10
N TRP A 77 -6.31 7.10 8.35
CA TRP A 77 -7.73 6.93 8.01
C TRP A 77 -8.35 5.89 8.93
N TYR A 78 -9.56 6.16 9.39
CA TYR A 78 -10.24 5.31 10.37
C TYR A 78 -11.75 5.34 10.21
N PRO A 79 -12.47 4.29 10.62
CA PRO A 79 -13.93 4.32 10.73
C PRO A 79 -14.37 5.44 11.65
N ALA A 80 -15.29 6.29 11.18
CA ALA A 80 -15.70 7.51 11.84
C ALA A 80 -17.21 7.55 12.16
N THR A 81 -17.55 8.44 13.06
CA THR A 81 -18.92 8.91 13.29
C THR A 81 -18.95 10.38 12.91
N LEU A 82 -19.76 10.73 11.91
CA LEU A 82 -19.93 12.11 11.48
C LEU A 82 -20.88 12.86 12.42
N ALA A 83 -20.63 14.15 12.58
CA ALA A 83 -21.55 15.02 13.33
C ALA A 83 -22.89 15.18 12.57
N PRO A 84 -24.00 15.47 13.27
CA PRO A 84 -25.29 15.71 12.62
C PRO A 84 -25.19 16.77 11.51
N GLY A 85 -25.61 16.42 10.29
CA GLY A 85 -25.56 17.29 9.11
C GLY A 85 -24.19 17.34 8.40
N GLN A 86 -23.14 16.76 8.96
CA GLN A 86 -21.84 16.62 8.29
C GLN A 86 -21.93 15.59 7.17
N LYS A 87 -21.43 15.95 5.99
CA LYS A 87 -21.41 15.05 4.82
C LYS A 87 -20.03 14.43 4.63
N PRO A 88 -19.95 13.17 4.12
CA PRO A 88 -18.68 12.62 3.65
C PRO A 88 -18.03 13.52 2.59
N GLY A 89 -16.72 13.60 2.63
CA GLY A 89 -15.91 14.33 1.68
C GLY A 89 -14.92 15.27 2.34
N GLY A 90 -13.72 15.34 1.74
CA GLY A 90 -12.65 16.20 2.19
C GLY A 90 -11.57 16.33 1.15
N ASP A 91 -10.71 17.31 1.37
CA ASP A 91 -9.64 17.67 0.48
C ASP A 91 -8.28 17.35 1.10
N TYR A 92 -7.33 16.91 0.25
CA TYR A 92 -5.95 16.74 0.59
C TYR A 92 -5.10 17.66 -0.28
N ARG A 93 -4.42 18.62 0.34
CA ARG A 93 -3.39 19.43 -0.36
C ARG A 93 -2.10 18.63 -0.36
N VAL A 94 -1.62 18.29 -1.53
CA VAL A 94 -0.50 17.39 -1.72
C VAL A 94 0.59 18.00 -2.59
N ILE A 95 1.83 17.73 -2.25
CA ILE A 95 2.98 17.95 -3.13
C ILE A 95 2.97 16.81 -4.14
N THR A 96 3.10 17.14 -5.44
CA THR A 96 3.14 16.13 -6.50
C THR A 96 4.57 15.62 -6.73
N ARG A 97 4.74 14.70 -7.70
CA ARG A 97 6.07 14.25 -8.14
C ARG A 97 6.97 15.40 -8.61
N ASP A 98 6.39 16.47 -9.10
CA ASP A 98 7.07 17.75 -9.29
C ASP A 98 6.88 18.60 -8.03
N PRO A 99 7.93 18.83 -7.20
CA PRO A 99 7.80 19.54 -5.93
C PRO A 99 7.32 20.99 -6.07
N ALA A 100 7.44 21.58 -7.26
CA ALA A 100 6.92 22.92 -7.55
C ALA A 100 5.40 22.94 -7.80
N VAL A 101 4.78 21.77 -7.94
CA VAL A 101 3.37 21.64 -8.27
C VAL A 101 2.60 21.05 -7.10
N MET A 102 1.65 21.82 -6.57
CA MET A 102 0.69 21.37 -5.58
C MET A 102 -0.61 20.96 -6.26
N ALA A 103 -1.21 19.87 -5.80
CA ALA A 103 -2.54 19.45 -6.22
C ALA A 103 -3.50 19.38 -5.04
N THR A 104 -4.80 19.46 -5.31
CA THR A 104 -5.85 19.19 -4.35
C THR A 104 -6.57 17.91 -4.75
N LEU A 105 -6.39 16.85 -3.96
CA LEU A 105 -7.12 15.59 -4.14
C LEU A 105 -8.44 15.65 -3.38
N HIS A 106 -9.47 14.99 -3.92
CA HIS A 106 -10.81 14.91 -3.33
C HIS A 106 -11.15 13.47 -2.97
N GLY A 107 -11.53 13.23 -1.72
CA GLY A 107 -11.89 11.91 -1.22
C GLY A 107 -13.20 11.91 -0.43
N LYS A 108 -13.46 10.81 0.28
CA LYS A 108 -14.62 10.63 1.15
C LYS A 108 -14.34 10.93 2.62
N ALA A 109 -13.07 10.91 3.03
CA ALA A 109 -12.72 11.08 4.42
C ALA A 109 -12.96 12.51 4.91
N VAL A 110 -13.42 12.64 6.15
CA VAL A 110 -13.65 13.91 6.82
C VAL A 110 -12.54 14.17 7.81
N ARG A 111 -11.88 15.32 7.66
CA ARG A 111 -10.79 15.74 8.53
C ARG A 111 -11.27 15.87 9.98
N ASP A 112 -10.54 15.24 10.90
CA ASP A 112 -10.76 15.25 12.35
C ASP A 112 -12.16 14.77 12.80
N ALA A 113 -12.87 13.98 11.99
CA ALA A 113 -14.13 13.37 12.36
C ALA A 113 -14.03 12.55 13.66
N GLY A 114 -15.15 12.39 14.37
CA GLY A 114 -15.22 11.57 15.57
C GLY A 114 -14.87 10.10 15.27
N VAL A 115 -14.12 9.45 16.17
CA VAL A 115 -13.79 8.02 16.01
C VAL A 115 -15.03 7.15 16.24
N ARG A 116 -15.20 6.10 15.44
CA ARG A 116 -16.21 5.07 15.65
C ARG A 116 -15.57 3.89 16.38
N LEU A 117 -15.79 3.78 17.68
CA LEU A 117 -15.37 2.59 18.41
C LEU A 117 -16.31 1.41 18.10
N ARG A 118 -15.77 0.20 18.04
CA ARG A 118 -16.58 -1.04 17.97
C ARG A 118 -17.19 -1.31 19.35
N GLN A 119 -18.39 -0.77 19.63
CA GLN A 119 -19.11 -0.96 20.87
C GLN A 119 -20.59 -1.23 20.59
N GLY A 120 -21.11 -2.35 21.12
CA GLY A 120 -22.54 -2.71 21.07
C GLY A 120 -22.97 -3.30 19.73
N SER A 121 -24.09 -4.01 19.67
CA SER A 121 -24.64 -4.66 18.46
C SER A 121 -23.83 -5.83 17.88
N GLY A 122 -23.10 -6.60 18.71
CA GLY A 122 -22.39 -7.82 18.25
C GLY A 122 -20.97 -7.58 17.69
N GLU A 123 -20.56 -6.33 17.48
CA GLU A 123 -19.18 -5.98 17.15
C GLU A 123 -18.37 -5.75 18.42
N THR A 124 -17.44 -6.63 18.73
CA THR A 124 -16.51 -6.47 19.86
C THR A 124 -15.09 -6.22 19.38
N GLY A 125 -14.32 -5.47 20.14
CA GLY A 125 -12.89 -5.26 19.92
C GLY A 125 -12.55 -3.99 19.14
N SER A 126 -11.30 -3.92 18.71
CA SER A 126 -10.72 -2.80 17.96
C SER A 126 -10.55 -3.18 16.48
N TYR A 127 -10.29 -2.21 15.61
CA TYR A 127 -10.08 -2.44 14.19
C TYR A 127 -8.65 -2.94 13.90
N PRO A 128 -8.46 -3.87 12.95
CA PRO A 128 -7.12 -4.22 12.48
C PRO A 128 -6.39 -3.02 11.91
N LEU A 129 -5.07 -3.02 12.02
CA LEU A 129 -4.18 -2.00 11.46
C LEU A 129 -3.71 -2.39 10.06
N VAL A 130 -3.64 -1.41 9.14
CA VAL A 130 -2.92 -1.56 7.87
C VAL A 130 -1.94 -0.41 7.71
N ILE A 131 -0.65 -0.71 7.63
CA ILE A 131 0.41 0.27 7.38
C ILE A 131 0.67 0.36 5.88
N ILE A 132 0.76 1.59 5.35
CA ILE A 132 0.99 1.87 3.93
C ILE A 132 2.32 2.61 3.77
N SER A 133 3.20 2.07 2.91
CA SER A 133 4.55 2.55 2.67
C SER A 133 4.76 2.85 1.18
N HIS A 134 4.98 4.12 0.84
CA HIS A 134 5.14 4.61 -0.53
C HIS A 134 6.46 4.21 -1.20
N GLY A 135 6.58 4.42 -2.52
CA GLY A 135 7.79 4.23 -3.31
C GLY A 135 8.88 5.30 -3.07
N TYR A 136 9.84 5.41 -3.99
CA TYR A 136 10.91 6.41 -3.94
C TYR A 136 11.00 7.19 -5.27
N PRO A 137 10.83 8.53 -5.20
CA PRO A 137 10.24 9.25 -4.08
C PRO A 137 8.72 9.10 -4.07
N GLY A 138 8.09 9.43 -2.96
CA GLY A 138 6.65 9.41 -2.80
C GLY A 138 6.19 10.35 -1.69
N ASN A 139 4.98 10.20 -1.23
CA ASN A 139 4.49 10.77 0.01
C ASN A 139 3.31 9.95 0.56
N ARG A 140 2.86 10.29 1.76
CA ARG A 140 1.75 9.61 2.45
C ARG A 140 0.43 9.61 1.68
N PHE A 141 0.28 10.45 0.66
CA PHE A 141 -0.94 10.56 -0.14
C PHE A 141 -0.89 9.77 -1.45
N LEU A 142 0.30 9.24 -1.86
CA LEU A 142 0.46 8.53 -3.12
C LEU A 142 -0.51 7.34 -3.26
N MET A 143 -0.86 6.70 -2.14
CA MET A 143 -1.78 5.56 -2.10
C MET A 143 -3.02 5.85 -1.22
N SER A 144 -3.46 7.10 -1.14
CA SER A 144 -4.57 7.53 -0.29
C SER A 144 -5.91 6.86 -0.62
N HIS A 145 -6.14 6.49 -1.89
CA HIS A 145 -7.32 5.72 -2.32
C HIS A 145 -7.42 4.36 -1.59
N ILE A 146 -6.29 3.72 -1.27
CA ILE A 146 -6.25 2.47 -0.50
C ILE A 146 -6.62 2.75 0.95
N GLY A 147 -6.05 3.82 1.53
CA GLY A 147 -6.32 4.21 2.92
C GLY A 147 -7.80 4.45 3.18
N GLU A 148 -8.46 5.27 2.33
CA GLU A 148 -9.89 5.52 2.43
C GLU A 148 -10.74 4.26 2.22
N ASN A 149 -10.40 3.47 1.19
CA ASN A 149 -11.17 2.28 0.87
C ASN A 149 -11.13 1.24 2.00
N LEU A 150 -9.97 0.99 2.60
CA LEU A 150 -9.82 0.08 3.74
C LEU A 150 -10.51 0.62 5.00
N ALA A 151 -10.39 1.92 5.29
CA ALA A 151 -11.04 2.52 6.45
C ALA A 151 -12.57 2.41 6.37
N SER A 152 -13.15 2.57 5.18
CA SER A 152 -14.60 2.37 4.98
C SER A 152 -15.07 0.95 5.29
N LYS A 153 -14.17 -0.02 5.34
CA LYS A 153 -14.41 -1.46 5.56
C LYS A 153 -14.03 -1.95 6.94
N GLY A 154 -13.72 -1.04 7.85
CA GLY A 154 -13.42 -1.42 9.23
C GLY A 154 -11.95 -1.77 9.49
N PHE A 155 -11.03 -1.13 8.79
CA PHE A 155 -9.61 -1.11 9.11
C PHE A 155 -9.19 0.28 9.56
N VAL A 156 -8.10 0.39 10.31
CA VAL A 156 -7.39 1.65 10.47
C VAL A 156 -6.17 1.62 9.57
N ALA A 157 -6.10 2.53 8.60
CA ALA A 157 -5.01 2.61 7.64
C ALA A 157 -4.07 3.77 7.99
N VAL A 158 -2.76 3.52 8.00
CA VAL A 158 -1.73 4.50 8.37
C VAL A 158 -0.69 4.58 7.27
N SER A 159 -0.62 5.71 6.58
CA SER A 159 0.37 5.96 5.53
C SER A 159 1.50 6.84 6.05
N ILE A 160 2.73 6.50 5.69
CA ILE A 160 3.96 7.10 6.22
C ILE A 160 4.54 8.07 5.19
N ASP A 161 4.93 9.30 5.62
CA ASP A 161 5.96 10.08 4.93
C ASP A 161 7.32 9.58 5.40
N HIS A 162 8.00 8.83 4.56
CA HIS A 162 9.36 8.40 4.86
C HIS A 162 10.33 9.57 4.66
N LYS A 163 10.83 10.12 5.74
CA LYS A 163 11.85 11.17 5.70
C LYS A 163 13.01 10.74 4.78
N ASP A 164 13.64 11.70 4.11
CA ASP A 164 14.73 11.52 3.15
C ASP A 164 14.29 10.89 1.80
N SER A 165 13.01 10.56 1.60
CA SER A 165 12.50 9.93 0.37
C SER A 165 11.12 10.43 -0.06
N THR A 166 10.72 11.63 0.38
CA THR A 166 9.51 12.31 -0.12
C THR A 166 9.82 13.15 -1.36
N TYR A 167 8.77 13.66 -2.04
CA TYR A 167 8.95 14.48 -3.25
C TYR A 167 9.75 15.74 -3.00
N ASP A 168 9.63 16.33 -1.83
CA ASP A 168 10.28 17.58 -1.37
C ASP A 168 11.47 17.34 -0.43
N ASP A 169 11.71 16.11 -0.01
CA ASP A 169 12.83 15.74 0.87
C ASP A 169 13.53 14.47 0.36
N GLN A 170 14.20 14.57 -0.80
CA GLN A 170 15.02 13.49 -1.35
C GLN A 170 16.47 13.67 -0.91
N LYS A 171 17.01 12.65 -0.22
CA LYS A 171 18.40 12.60 0.21
C LYS A 171 19.13 11.39 -0.39
N SER A 172 20.30 11.06 0.13
CA SER A 172 21.07 9.89 -0.29
C SER A 172 20.24 8.60 -0.21
N PHE A 173 20.30 7.82 -1.28
CA PHE A 173 19.54 6.56 -1.39
C PHE A 173 19.90 5.55 -0.29
N GLY A 174 21.13 5.59 0.25
CA GLY A 174 21.54 4.78 1.39
C GLY A 174 20.69 5.01 2.65
N SER A 175 20.23 6.25 2.88
CA SER A 175 19.28 6.54 3.97
C SER A 175 17.95 5.82 3.76
N THR A 176 17.42 5.84 2.54
CA THR A 176 16.19 5.11 2.20
C THR A 176 16.36 3.61 2.38
N LEU A 177 17.45 3.02 1.89
CA LEU A 177 17.74 1.59 2.01
C LEU A 177 17.75 1.13 3.46
N TYR A 178 18.40 1.87 4.33
CA TYR A 178 18.46 1.53 5.75
C TYR A 178 17.12 1.77 6.46
N ASN A 179 16.57 2.97 6.32
CA ASN A 179 15.45 3.40 7.15
C ASN A 179 14.10 2.78 6.76
N ARG A 180 13.88 2.37 5.52
CA ARG A 180 12.58 1.93 5.06
C ARG A 180 11.94 0.82 5.92
N PRO A 181 12.61 -0.32 6.19
CA PRO A 181 12.04 -1.36 7.05
C PRO A 181 11.94 -0.91 8.51
N PHE A 182 12.87 -0.11 8.99
CA PHE A 182 12.83 0.38 10.38
C PHE A 182 11.72 1.40 10.61
N ASP A 183 11.41 2.26 9.64
CA ASP A 183 10.27 3.20 9.74
C ASP A 183 8.95 2.43 9.82
N GLN A 184 8.79 1.37 9.02
CA GLN A 184 7.60 0.51 9.03
C GLN A 184 7.40 -0.15 10.41
N LEU A 185 8.46 -0.70 11.00
CA LEU A 185 8.41 -1.32 12.33
C LEU A 185 8.22 -0.29 13.44
N PHE A 186 8.86 0.86 13.34
CA PHE A 186 8.69 1.95 14.30
C PHE A 186 7.24 2.44 14.33
N VAL A 187 6.63 2.65 13.15
CA VAL A 187 5.22 3.08 13.05
C VAL A 187 4.30 2.02 13.66
N LEU A 188 4.54 0.73 13.43
CA LEU A 188 3.78 -0.34 14.08
C LEU A 188 3.87 -0.22 15.63
N ASN A 189 5.07 -0.06 16.17
CA ASN A 189 5.29 0.07 17.61
C ASN A 189 4.60 1.31 18.18
N GLU A 190 4.67 2.42 17.48
CA GLU A 190 4.12 3.69 17.94
C GLU A 190 2.59 3.68 17.88
N ILE A 191 1.99 3.14 16.82
CA ILE A 191 0.53 2.98 16.73
C ILE A 191 0.03 2.01 17.82
N ASP A 192 0.74 0.91 18.06
CA ASP A 192 0.41 0.01 19.18
C ASP A 192 0.44 0.75 20.53
N ARG A 193 1.49 1.55 20.79
CA ARG A 193 1.59 2.36 22.00
C ARG A 193 0.46 3.38 22.13
N LEU A 194 0.14 4.10 21.05
CA LEU A 194 -0.90 5.13 21.02
C LEU A 194 -2.32 4.54 21.13
N SER A 195 -2.51 3.27 20.79
CA SER A 195 -3.80 2.58 20.84
C SER A 195 -4.14 1.95 22.20
N LYS A 196 -3.17 1.91 23.13
CA LYS A 196 -3.40 1.31 24.46
C LYS A 196 -4.49 2.05 25.23
N ALA A 197 -5.26 1.31 26.02
CA ALA A 197 -6.24 1.89 26.94
C ALA A 197 -5.54 2.88 27.89
N GLY A 198 -6.13 4.07 28.09
CA GLY A 198 -5.56 5.13 28.90
C GLY A 198 -4.57 6.05 28.17
N SER A 199 -4.24 5.78 26.91
CA SER A 199 -3.55 6.76 26.07
C SER A 199 -4.43 8.01 25.87
N SER A 200 -3.79 9.19 25.83
CA SER A 200 -4.46 10.43 25.44
C SER A 200 -4.67 10.58 23.92
N SER A 201 -4.22 9.61 23.14
CA SER A 201 -4.37 9.59 21.69
C SER A 201 -5.82 9.29 21.28
N PHE A 202 -6.27 9.86 20.14
CA PHE A 202 -7.54 9.47 19.52
C PHE A 202 -7.59 7.99 19.10
N LEU A 203 -6.43 7.32 19.01
CA LEU A 203 -6.31 5.90 18.69
C LEU A 203 -6.61 4.98 19.89
N ALA A 204 -6.73 5.51 21.10
CA ALA A 204 -6.95 4.71 22.31
C ALA A 204 -8.21 3.83 22.15
N GLY A 205 -8.03 2.50 22.24
CA GLY A 205 -9.11 1.52 22.07
C GLY A 205 -9.63 1.35 20.64
N LEU A 206 -9.15 2.13 19.68
CA LEU A 206 -9.61 2.07 18.29
C LEU A 206 -8.89 0.96 17.49
N VAL A 207 -7.60 0.74 17.73
CA VAL A 207 -6.73 -0.10 16.92
C VAL A 207 -6.30 -1.36 17.67
N ASP A 208 -6.37 -2.50 16.99
CA ASP A 208 -5.73 -3.75 17.41
C ASP A 208 -4.47 -3.99 16.58
N ALA A 209 -3.33 -3.54 17.07
CA ALA A 209 -2.05 -3.71 16.40
C ALA A 209 -1.55 -5.17 16.40
N SER A 210 -2.17 -6.09 17.15
CA SER A 210 -1.84 -7.51 17.08
C SER A 210 -2.30 -8.17 15.78
N ARG A 211 -3.21 -7.50 15.05
CA ARG A 211 -3.73 -7.87 13.73
C ARG A 211 -3.33 -6.82 12.71
N THR A 212 -2.04 -6.75 12.39
CA THR A 212 -1.48 -5.78 11.45
C THR A 212 -1.28 -6.38 10.08
N GLY A 213 -1.74 -5.66 9.05
CA GLY A 213 -1.34 -5.82 7.66
C GLY A 213 -0.36 -4.72 7.25
N ILE A 214 0.42 -4.99 6.22
CA ILE A 214 1.34 -4.00 5.67
C ILE A 214 1.28 -4.00 4.14
N ILE A 215 1.19 -2.81 3.54
CA ILE A 215 1.25 -2.60 2.09
C ILE A 215 2.48 -1.76 1.77
N GLY A 216 3.27 -2.19 0.79
CA GLY A 216 4.39 -1.38 0.32
C GLY A 216 4.49 -1.37 -1.20
N TYR A 217 4.75 -0.20 -1.76
CA TYR A 217 4.97 -0.01 -3.19
C TYR A 217 6.43 0.31 -3.48
N SER A 218 7.03 -0.35 -4.48
CA SER A 218 8.42 -0.10 -4.92
C SER A 218 9.39 -0.19 -3.73
N MET A 219 10.03 0.91 -3.33
CA MET A 219 10.85 0.96 -2.12
C MET A 219 10.06 0.67 -0.84
N GLY A 220 8.76 0.98 -0.78
CA GLY A 220 7.88 0.51 0.29
C GLY A 220 7.78 -1.02 0.31
N GLY A 221 7.66 -1.64 -0.87
CA GLY A 221 7.68 -3.09 -1.05
C GLY A 221 9.02 -3.73 -0.68
N TYR A 222 10.14 -3.06 -0.98
CA TYR A 222 11.47 -3.44 -0.50
C TYR A 222 11.48 -3.56 1.04
N GLY A 223 10.97 -2.55 1.73
CA GLY A 223 10.84 -2.58 3.19
C GLY A 223 9.95 -3.73 3.66
N VAL A 224 8.78 -3.91 3.03
CA VAL A 224 7.82 -4.98 3.36
C VAL A 224 8.46 -6.36 3.26
N VAL A 225 9.12 -6.68 2.14
CA VAL A 225 9.79 -7.98 1.95
C VAL A 225 10.77 -8.26 3.08
N ASN A 226 11.56 -7.25 3.48
CA ASN A 226 12.48 -7.42 4.59
C ASN A 226 11.77 -7.54 5.95
N VAL A 227 10.75 -6.72 6.22
CA VAL A 227 10.04 -6.72 7.51
C VAL A 227 9.34 -8.06 7.78
N ILE A 228 8.87 -8.75 6.75
CA ILE A 228 8.20 -10.06 6.88
C ILE A 228 9.16 -11.25 6.84
N GLY A 229 10.48 -11.02 6.82
CA GLY A 229 11.49 -12.06 6.97
C GLY A 229 12.41 -12.29 5.78
N GLY A 230 12.25 -11.55 4.67
CA GLY A 230 13.19 -11.59 3.53
C GLY A 230 14.51 -10.92 3.89
N GLY A 231 15.47 -11.70 4.43
CA GLY A 231 16.78 -11.20 4.82
C GLY A 231 17.60 -10.75 3.62
N TYR A 232 18.31 -9.62 3.77
CA TYR A 232 19.19 -9.14 2.71
C TYR A 232 20.34 -10.11 2.46
N SER A 233 20.76 -10.23 1.22
CA SER A 233 21.99 -10.96 0.83
C SER A 233 23.23 -10.19 1.31
N ASP A 234 24.35 -10.88 1.45
CA ASP A 234 25.63 -10.24 1.79
C ASP A 234 26.07 -9.25 0.69
N ALA A 235 25.69 -9.49 -0.56
CA ALA A 235 25.97 -8.58 -1.68
C ALA A 235 25.28 -7.21 -1.52
N SER A 236 24.17 -7.12 -0.82
CA SER A 236 23.48 -5.84 -0.57
C SER A 236 24.37 -4.81 0.15
N ALA A 237 25.27 -5.28 1.02
CA ALA A 237 26.20 -4.42 1.76
C ALA A 237 27.29 -3.80 0.89
N THR A 238 27.48 -4.29 -0.33
CA THR A 238 28.45 -3.78 -1.32
C THR A 238 27.81 -3.02 -2.47
N PHE A 239 26.51 -2.79 -2.42
CA PHE A 239 25.79 -1.96 -3.37
C PHE A 239 26.35 -0.53 -3.35
N SER A 240 26.49 0.12 -4.51
CA SER A 240 27.19 1.42 -4.63
C SER A 240 26.63 2.53 -3.73
N ASN A 241 25.33 2.46 -3.42
CA ASN A 241 24.66 3.40 -2.52
C ASN A 241 24.29 2.75 -1.16
N ALA A 242 24.94 1.65 -0.79
CA ALA A 242 24.70 1.04 0.52
C ALA A 242 25.05 2.04 1.66
N PRO A 243 24.34 1.99 2.79
CA PRO A 243 24.72 2.77 3.95
C PRO A 243 26.09 2.34 4.45
N PRO A 244 26.88 3.26 5.08
CA PRO A 244 28.21 2.98 5.57
C PRO A 244 28.22 1.87 6.64
N ASN A 245 29.41 1.39 6.96
CA ASN A 245 29.66 0.39 8.01
C ASN A 245 28.89 -0.91 7.82
N LYS A 246 28.48 -1.25 6.59
CA LYS A 246 27.69 -2.44 6.25
C LYS A 246 26.40 -2.55 7.05
N LEU A 247 25.76 -1.43 7.38
CA LEU A 247 24.59 -1.39 8.26
C LEU A 247 23.40 -2.21 7.75
N LEU A 248 23.30 -2.51 6.44
CA LEU A 248 22.28 -3.41 5.93
C LEU A 248 22.40 -4.84 6.47
N ALA A 249 23.60 -5.25 6.89
CA ALA A 249 23.81 -6.60 7.47
C ALA A 249 23.04 -6.79 8.79
N GLU A 250 22.61 -5.73 9.47
CA GLU A 250 21.72 -5.83 10.63
C GLU A 250 20.44 -6.60 10.31
N ARG A 251 19.99 -6.52 9.05
CA ARG A 251 18.77 -7.18 8.55
C ARG A 251 19.09 -8.19 7.42
N GLY A 252 20.33 -8.69 7.43
CA GLY A 252 20.81 -9.68 6.48
C GLY A 252 20.33 -11.10 6.80
N ALA A 253 20.25 -11.93 5.77
CA ALA A 253 19.91 -13.35 5.88
C ALA A 253 20.92 -14.13 6.75
N SER A 254 22.18 -13.72 6.72
CA SER A 254 23.26 -14.31 7.52
C SER A 254 23.26 -13.85 8.99
N ASN A 255 22.41 -12.89 9.39
CA ASN A 255 22.32 -12.39 10.77
C ASN A 255 21.34 -13.24 11.62
N PRO A 256 21.82 -14.05 12.59
CA PRO A 256 20.94 -14.89 13.41
C PRO A 256 19.97 -14.09 14.29
N ALA A 257 20.33 -12.86 14.69
CA ALA A 257 19.45 -12.01 15.48
C ALA A 257 18.26 -11.55 14.65
N TYR A 258 18.48 -11.15 13.39
CA TYR A 258 17.41 -10.81 12.48
C TYR A 258 16.48 -12.01 12.18
N GLN A 259 17.05 -13.19 11.94
CA GLN A 259 16.27 -14.41 11.67
C GLN A 259 15.35 -14.80 12.84
N LYS A 260 15.72 -14.48 14.06
CA LYS A 260 14.90 -14.73 15.27
C LYS A 260 13.89 -13.63 15.56
N ALA A 261 14.12 -12.41 15.08
CA ALA A 261 13.33 -11.22 15.39
C ALA A 261 12.16 -11.01 14.40
N ARG A 262 11.35 -12.05 14.20
CA ARG A 262 10.12 -11.89 13.38
C ARG A 262 9.10 -11.05 14.14
N GLU A 263 8.39 -10.19 13.42
CA GLU A 263 7.34 -9.36 13.98
C GLU A 263 5.99 -10.12 13.97
N PRO A 264 5.56 -10.71 15.10
CA PRO A 264 4.39 -11.60 15.13
C PRO A 264 3.07 -10.87 14.96
N ARG A 265 3.04 -9.53 15.10
CA ARG A 265 1.84 -8.71 14.90
C ARG A 265 1.50 -8.54 13.43
N ILE A 266 2.46 -8.68 12.51
CA ILE A 266 2.20 -8.62 11.06
C ILE A 266 1.67 -9.97 10.61
N LYS A 267 0.35 -10.01 10.31
CA LYS A 267 -0.37 -11.23 9.94
C LYS A 267 -0.51 -11.41 8.43
N ALA A 268 -0.36 -10.33 7.66
CA ALA A 268 -0.48 -10.35 6.21
C ALA A 268 0.30 -9.19 5.59
N ALA A 269 0.81 -9.38 4.38
CA ALA A 269 1.56 -8.35 3.67
C ALA A 269 1.18 -8.28 2.19
N ILE A 270 1.22 -7.07 1.61
CA ILE A 270 1.10 -6.87 0.17
C ILE A 270 2.31 -6.07 -0.30
N ALA A 271 3.07 -6.61 -1.26
CA ALA A 271 4.23 -5.97 -1.86
C ALA A 271 3.97 -5.69 -3.35
N ILE A 272 3.82 -4.41 -3.70
CA ILE A 272 3.53 -3.97 -5.07
C ILE A 272 4.84 -3.55 -5.73
N GLY A 273 5.25 -4.24 -6.79
CA GLY A 273 6.49 -3.97 -7.52
C GLY A 273 7.71 -3.82 -6.59
N PRO A 274 7.97 -4.74 -5.63
CA PRO A 274 9.03 -4.56 -4.63
C PRO A 274 10.39 -4.41 -5.31
N TRP A 275 11.04 -3.25 -5.07
CA TRP A 275 12.36 -2.98 -5.62
C TRP A 275 13.43 -3.74 -4.86
N GLY A 276 14.49 -4.19 -5.54
CA GLY A 276 15.71 -4.71 -4.92
C GLY A 276 16.20 -6.06 -5.45
N MET A 277 15.33 -6.94 -5.93
CA MET A 277 15.75 -8.28 -6.40
C MET A 277 16.74 -8.19 -7.55
N GLN A 278 16.51 -7.35 -8.54
CA GLN A 278 17.45 -7.14 -9.65
C GLN A 278 18.80 -6.53 -9.21
N GLY A 279 18.79 -5.76 -8.11
CA GLY A 279 19.99 -5.20 -7.48
C GLY A 279 20.74 -6.17 -6.58
N GLY A 280 20.28 -7.43 -6.49
CA GLY A 280 20.93 -8.48 -5.68
C GLY A 280 20.69 -8.31 -4.16
N PHE A 281 19.65 -7.56 -3.75
CA PHE A 281 19.36 -7.35 -2.33
C PHE A 281 18.86 -8.61 -1.64
N TRP A 282 18.32 -9.56 -2.38
CA TRP A 282 17.94 -10.88 -1.87
C TRP A 282 18.49 -11.98 -2.75
N ASP A 283 18.70 -13.12 -2.14
CA ASP A 283 18.88 -14.41 -2.78
C ASP A 283 17.75 -15.37 -2.38
N THR A 284 17.76 -16.55 -2.95
CA THR A 284 16.74 -17.57 -2.65
C THR A 284 16.72 -17.96 -1.19
N ASP A 285 17.86 -18.01 -0.51
CA ASP A 285 17.95 -18.43 0.89
C ASP A 285 17.42 -17.35 1.83
N GLY A 286 17.73 -16.08 1.58
CA GLY A 286 17.18 -14.97 2.34
C GLY A 286 15.65 -14.88 2.26
N LEU A 287 15.08 -15.16 1.08
CA LEU A 287 13.64 -15.13 0.84
C LEU A 287 12.88 -16.31 1.48
N LYS A 288 13.54 -17.45 1.77
CA LYS A 288 12.95 -18.54 2.57
C LYS A 288 12.60 -18.12 4.00
N GLY A 289 13.15 -17.02 4.49
CA GLY A 289 12.80 -16.43 5.79
C GLY A 289 11.35 -15.89 5.87
N ILE A 290 10.68 -15.69 4.74
CA ILE A 290 9.30 -15.21 4.67
C ILE A 290 8.35 -16.35 5.02
N HIS A 291 7.53 -16.14 6.07
CA HIS A 291 6.48 -17.08 6.49
C HIS A 291 5.10 -16.40 6.62
N THR A 292 5.09 -15.08 6.68
CA THR A 292 3.86 -14.29 6.71
C THR A 292 3.11 -14.46 5.37
N PRO A 293 1.78 -14.71 5.39
CA PRO A 293 0.98 -14.68 4.17
C PRO A 293 1.23 -13.40 3.39
N VAL A 294 1.51 -13.52 2.09
CA VAL A 294 1.90 -12.39 1.26
C VAL A 294 1.29 -12.40 -0.13
N MET A 295 0.80 -11.25 -0.57
CA MET A 295 0.40 -11.01 -1.95
C MET A 295 1.43 -10.11 -2.62
N PHE A 296 2.07 -10.59 -3.66
CA PHE A 296 2.87 -9.79 -4.57
C PHE A 296 1.98 -9.25 -5.67
N VAL A 297 2.21 -8.02 -6.10
CA VAL A 297 1.47 -7.38 -7.20
C VAL A 297 2.46 -6.76 -8.15
N ALA A 298 2.30 -6.96 -9.46
CA ALA A 298 3.20 -6.39 -10.45
C ALA A 298 2.53 -6.19 -11.82
N GLY A 299 3.05 -5.24 -12.59
CA GLY A 299 2.88 -5.21 -14.04
C GLY A 299 3.86 -6.16 -14.72
N SER A 300 3.42 -6.89 -15.75
CA SER A 300 4.33 -7.83 -16.45
C SER A 300 5.39 -7.12 -17.30
N ALA A 301 5.26 -5.82 -17.51
CA ALA A 301 6.23 -4.95 -18.19
C ALA A 301 6.90 -3.96 -17.22
N ASP A 302 6.98 -4.30 -15.93
CA ASP A 302 7.68 -3.48 -14.92
C ASP A 302 9.15 -3.30 -15.31
N ASP A 303 9.53 -2.10 -15.67
CA ASP A 303 10.86 -1.69 -16.12
C ASP A 303 11.75 -1.12 -15.01
N VAL A 304 11.21 -0.96 -13.79
CA VAL A 304 11.92 -0.43 -12.62
C VAL A 304 12.34 -1.53 -11.66
N SER A 305 11.38 -2.30 -11.13
CA SER A 305 11.65 -3.42 -10.23
C SER A 305 11.86 -4.74 -10.98
N GLY A 306 11.40 -4.80 -12.22
CA GLY A 306 11.39 -5.98 -13.07
C GLY A 306 10.32 -6.98 -12.71
N TYR A 307 9.81 -7.69 -13.71
CA TYR A 307 8.81 -8.72 -13.48
C TYR A 307 9.48 -10.09 -13.23
N ASP A 308 10.04 -10.74 -14.27
CA ASP A 308 10.57 -12.10 -14.17
C ASP A 308 11.74 -12.22 -13.20
N ARG A 309 12.71 -11.30 -13.31
CA ARG A 309 13.92 -11.24 -12.46
C ARG A 309 13.76 -10.35 -11.23
N GLY A 310 12.56 -9.83 -11.02
CA GLY A 310 12.16 -8.95 -9.93
C GLY A 310 11.06 -9.58 -9.09
N THR A 311 9.85 -9.05 -9.18
CA THR A 311 8.71 -9.44 -8.32
C THR A 311 8.38 -10.93 -8.41
N ARG A 312 8.38 -11.50 -9.64
CA ARG A 312 8.12 -12.93 -9.84
C ARG A 312 9.20 -13.82 -9.20
N ALA A 313 10.48 -13.42 -9.30
CA ALA A 313 11.57 -14.16 -8.65
C ALA A 313 11.42 -14.15 -7.11
N ILE A 314 10.98 -13.03 -6.51
CA ILE A 314 10.70 -12.96 -5.07
C ILE A 314 9.56 -13.92 -4.72
N TYR A 315 8.46 -13.88 -5.47
CA TYR A 315 7.32 -14.78 -5.28
C TYR A 315 7.74 -16.25 -5.33
N GLN A 316 8.55 -16.63 -6.32
CA GLN A 316 9.02 -18.00 -6.49
C GLN A 316 9.92 -18.46 -5.34
N ALA A 317 10.76 -17.58 -4.80
CA ALA A 317 11.72 -17.92 -3.75
C ALA A 317 11.12 -17.87 -2.33
N ALA A 318 9.99 -17.18 -2.10
CA ALA A 318 9.30 -17.11 -0.79
C ALA A 318 8.55 -18.41 -0.46
N VAL A 319 9.20 -19.55 -0.60
CA VAL A 319 8.60 -20.90 -0.60
C VAL A 319 7.95 -21.30 0.72
N ASN A 320 8.29 -20.64 1.83
CA ASN A 320 7.75 -20.94 3.16
C ASN A 320 6.50 -20.11 3.52
N ALA A 321 6.06 -19.23 2.61
CA ALA A 321 4.86 -18.41 2.80
C ALA A 321 3.66 -18.97 1.99
N ASP A 322 2.47 -18.77 2.52
CA ASP A 322 1.24 -18.76 1.72
C ASP A 322 1.27 -17.49 0.88
N ARG A 323 1.38 -17.64 -0.45
CA ARG A 323 1.73 -16.52 -1.32
C ARG A 323 0.93 -16.46 -2.60
N TYR A 324 0.55 -15.23 -2.96
CA TYR A 324 -0.15 -14.90 -4.18
C TYR A 324 0.71 -14.01 -5.07
N LEU A 325 0.51 -14.08 -6.40
CA LEU A 325 1.07 -13.13 -7.36
C LEU A 325 -0.04 -12.64 -8.28
N LEU A 326 -0.48 -11.39 -8.05
CA LEU A 326 -1.41 -10.69 -8.93
C LEU A 326 -0.63 -9.95 -10.01
N THR A 327 -0.79 -10.36 -11.26
CA THR A 327 -0.12 -9.76 -12.41
C THR A 327 -1.10 -8.99 -13.30
N PHE A 328 -0.79 -7.73 -13.58
CA PHE A 328 -1.43 -6.93 -14.63
C PHE A 328 -0.61 -7.09 -15.91
N ILE A 329 -1.16 -7.81 -16.92
CA ILE A 329 -0.45 -8.12 -18.17
C ILE A 329 -0.20 -6.80 -18.92
N ASN A 330 1.06 -6.58 -19.34
CA ASN A 330 1.55 -5.39 -20.05
C ASN A 330 1.48 -4.07 -19.25
N ALA A 331 1.11 -4.09 -17.97
CA ALA A 331 1.28 -2.91 -17.11
C ALA A 331 2.76 -2.69 -16.76
N ASN A 332 3.12 -1.44 -16.51
CA ASN A 332 4.44 -1.01 -16.07
C ASN A 332 4.60 -1.08 -14.54
N HIS A 333 5.61 -0.36 -14.00
CA HIS A 333 5.90 -0.28 -12.57
C HIS A 333 4.76 0.31 -11.72
N ASN A 334 3.92 1.18 -12.30
CA ASN A 334 2.83 1.86 -11.58
C ASN A 334 1.57 0.99 -11.40
N ALA A 335 1.65 -0.29 -11.70
CA ALA A 335 0.51 -1.21 -11.56
C ALA A 335 -0.09 -1.15 -10.14
N ALA A 336 -1.30 -0.61 -10.06
CA ALA A 336 -2.19 -0.65 -8.88
C ALA A 336 -1.68 0.04 -7.58
N ALA A 337 -0.71 0.95 -7.66
CA ALA A 337 -0.17 1.63 -6.48
C ALA A 337 -0.48 3.14 -6.44
N PRO A 338 -0.08 3.98 -7.42
CA PRO A 338 -0.33 5.41 -7.31
C PRO A 338 -1.80 5.76 -7.51
N ILE A 339 -2.22 6.88 -6.95
CA ILE A 339 -3.46 7.56 -7.36
C ILE A 339 -3.42 7.85 -8.87
N ALA A 340 -4.57 8.07 -9.49
CA ALA A 340 -4.61 8.61 -10.85
C ALA A 340 -3.90 9.98 -10.89
N ALA A 341 -3.27 10.29 -12.02
CA ALA A 341 -2.53 11.53 -12.19
C ALA A 341 -3.39 12.75 -11.88
N PRO A 342 -3.01 13.61 -10.91
CA PRO A 342 -3.70 14.87 -10.68
C PRO A 342 -3.72 15.75 -11.95
N GLY A 343 -4.77 16.52 -12.14
CA GLY A 343 -4.95 17.38 -13.30
C GLY A 343 -3.79 18.38 -13.49
N GLU A 344 -3.18 18.81 -12.39
CA GLU A 344 -2.08 19.77 -12.35
C GLU A 344 -0.77 19.22 -12.97
N VAL A 345 -0.63 17.88 -13.08
CA VAL A 345 0.59 17.26 -13.65
C VAL A 345 0.38 16.66 -15.04
N LEU A 346 -0.81 16.76 -15.63
CA LEU A 346 -1.11 16.16 -16.95
C LEU A 346 -0.23 16.67 -18.08
N ALA A 347 0.23 17.93 -18.00
CA ALA A 347 1.01 18.61 -19.02
C ALA A 347 2.53 18.59 -18.75
N ASN A 348 3.01 17.88 -17.72
CA ASN A 348 4.42 17.86 -17.38
C ASN A 348 4.99 16.43 -17.23
N ASN A 349 6.30 16.31 -17.07
CA ASN A 349 7.00 15.03 -16.96
C ASN A 349 6.61 14.21 -15.70
N ALA A 350 5.94 14.83 -14.73
CA ALA A 350 5.47 14.14 -13.53
C ALA A 350 4.30 13.20 -13.81
N TYR A 351 3.59 13.35 -14.93
CA TYR A 351 2.47 12.51 -15.33
C TYR A 351 2.83 11.01 -15.33
N SER A 352 3.97 10.65 -15.91
CA SER A 352 4.40 9.25 -16.04
C SER A 352 4.59 8.53 -14.69
N HIS A 353 4.77 9.29 -13.61
CA HIS A 353 4.87 8.74 -12.25
C HIS A 353 3.54 8.17 -11.71
N TYR A 354 2.42 8.59 -12.29
CA TYR A 354 1.06 8.22 -11.86
C TYR A 354 0.33 7.35 -12.88
N ALA A 355 0.85 7.24 -14.09
CA ALA A 355 0.17 6.63 -15.21
C ALA A 355 0.81 5.31 -15.63
N ASP A 356 0.01 4.49 -16.29
CA ASP A 356 0.45 3.30 -17.01
C ASP A 356 0.19 3.49 -18.51
N ALA A 357 1.03 2.90 -19.37
CA ALA A 357 0.93 3.06 -20.82
C ALA A 357 -0.23 2.26 -21.43
N VAL A 358 -0.68 1.21 -20.75
CA VAL A 358 -1.68 0.25 -21.27
C VAL A 358 -2.96 0.26 -20.44
N TRP A 359 -2.82 0.43 -19.13
CA TRP A 359 -3.91 0.32 -18.19
C TRP A 359 -4.39 1.68 -17.67
N ASP A 360 -5.69 1.82 -17.52
CA ASP A 360 -6.28 2.91 -16.75
C ASP A 360 -5.96 2.75 -15.27
N THR A 361 -5.35 3.77 -14.66
CA THR A 361 -4.90 3.75 -13.26
C THR A 361 -6.06 3.52 -12.29
N THR A 362 -7.20 4.19 -12.50
CA THR A 362 -8.39 4.02 -11.63
C THR A 362 -8.91 2.58 -11.69
N ARG A 363 -8.91 1.98 -12.89
CA ARG A 363 -9.30 0.58 -13.05
C ARG A 363 -8.35 -0.36 -12.29
N MET A 364 -7.03 -0.16 -12.41
CA MET A 364 -6.05 -0.96 -11.66
C MET A 364 -6.25 -0.81 -10.16
N ASN A 365 -6.47 0.41 -9.69
CA ASN A 365 -6.71 0.71 -8.28
C ASN A 365 -7.99 0.03 -7.75
N ASN A 366 -9.06 0.00 -8.54
CA ASN A 366 -10.28 -0.71 -8.17
C ASN A 366 -10.03 -2.23 -8.08
N ILE A 367 -9.30 -2.82 -9.02
CA ILE A 367 -8.92 -4.23 -8.98
C ILE A 367 -8.07 -4.52 -7.74
N PHE A 368 -7.10 -3.66 -7.45
CA PHE A 368 -6.28 -3.81 -6.25
C PHE A 368 -7.11 -3.71 -4.96
N ASN A 369 -7.99 -2.72 -4.83
CA ASN A 369 -8.87 -2.58 -3.67
C ASN A 369 -9.74 -3.82 -3.44
N HIS A 370 -10.18 -4.49 -4.51
CA HIS A 370 -10.90 -5.77 -4.41
C HIS A 370 -10.03 -6.86 -3.78
N PHE A 371 -8.84 -7.10 -4.32
CA PHE A 371 -7.96 -8.15 -3.81
C PHE A 371 -7.38 -7.83 -2.44
N ALA A 372 -6.99 -6.58 -2.17
CA ALA A 372 -6.53 -6.14 -0.86
C ALA A 372 -7.62 -6.33 0.21
N THR A 373 -8.88 -6.00 -0.14
CA THR A 373 -10.02 -6.24 0.75
C THR A 373 -10.17 -7.73 1.05
N ALA A 374 -10.24 -8.59 0.02
CA ALA A 374 -10.37 -10.03 0.20
C ALA A 374 -9.25 -10.59 1.09
N PHE A 375 -8.01 -10.24 0.77
CA PHE A 375 -6.82 -10.73 1.46
C PHE A 375 -6.76 -10.31 2.93
N PHE A 376 -6.99 -9.03 3.22
CA PHE A 376 -6.98 -8.57 4.61
C PHE A 376 -8.23 -8.98 5.40
N SER A 377 -9.38 -9.12 4.76
CA SER A 377 -10.57 -9.69 5.41
C SER A 377 -10.30 -11.12 5.90
N VAL A 378 -9.67 -11.97 5.09
CA VAL A 378 -9.30 -13.34 5.49
C VAL A 378 -8.28 -13.33 6.63
N HIS A 379 -7.17 -12.62 6.44
CA HIS A 379 -6.00 -12.76 7.34
C HIS A 379 -6.04 -11.85 8.58
N LEU A 380 -6.77 -10.74 8.56
CA LEU A 380 -6.82 -9.79 9.68
C LEU A 380 -8.19 -9.75 10.36
N ALA A 381 -9.28 -9.81 9.58
CA ALA A 381 -10.63 -9.75 10.12
C ALA A 381 -11.22 -11.14 10.42
N GLY A 382 -10.64 -12.22 9.91
CA GLY A 382 -11.12 -13.60 10.11
C GLY A 382 -12.33 -13.96 9.25
N GLU A 383 -12.65 -13.16 8.22
CA GLU A 383 -13.78 -13.35 7.31
C GLU A 383 -13.46 -14.42 6.25
N GLN A 384 -13.53 -15.68 6.62
CA GLN A 384 -13.12 -16.81 5.78
C GLN A 384 -13.95 -16.96 4.49
N ASP A 385 -15.17 -16.43 4.43
CA ASP A 385 -15.99 -16.39 3.23
C ASP A 385 -15.35 -15.57 2.09
N LYS A 386 -14.46 -14.66 2.42
CA LYS A 386 -13.71 -13.85 1.45
C LYS A 386 -12.61 -14.64 0.73
N GLN A 387 -12.21 -15.79 1.24
CA GLN A 387 -11.27 -16.69 0.55
C GLN A 387 -11.74 -17.05 -0.87
N ALA A 388 -13.05 -17.16 -1.09
CA ALA A 388 -13.61 -17.43 -2.41
C ALA A 388 -13.31 -16.35 -3.48
N TYR A 389 -12.85 -15.16 -3.11
CA TYR A 389 -12.39 -14.12 -4.03
C TYR A 389 -10.89 -14.26 -4.37
N LEU A 390 -10.20 -15.20 -3.72
CA LEU A 390 -8.78 -15.50 -3.93
C LEU A 390 -8.59 -16.90 -4.56
N ASP A 391 -9.56 -17.80 -4.38
CA ASP A 391 -9.55 -19.17 -4.94
C ASP A 391 -10.07 -19.12 -6.38
N LEU A 392 -9.25 -18.66 -7.30
CA LEU A 392 -9.62 -18.37 -8.68
C LEU A 392 -8.80 -19.23 -9.67
N VAL A 393 -9.34 -19.46 -10.86
CA VAL A 393 -8.50 -20.00 -11.95
C VAL A 393 -7.39 -19.00 -12.25
N PRO A 394 -6.12 -19.42 -12.44
CA PRO A 394 -4.99 -18.49 -12.47
C PRO A 394 -5.10 -17.39 -13.51
N HIS A 395 -5.53 -17.71 -14.74
CA HIS A 395 -5.64 -16.71 -15.81
C HIS A 395 -7.08 -16.26 -15.99
N GLY A 396 -7.37 -14.99 -15.80
CA GLY A 396 -8.71 -14.44 -15.95
C GLY A 396 -9.32 -14.63 -17.35
N LYS A 397 -8.50 -14.75 -18.39
CA LYS A 397 -8.93 -15.05 -19.76
C LYS A 397 -9.47 -16.49 -19.94
N ASP A 398 -9.01 -17.44 -19.10
CA ASP A 398 -9.39 -18.86 -19.18
C ASP A 398 -10.60 -19.18 -18.31
N ALA A 399 -11.07 -18.20 -17.54
CA ALA A 399 -12.24 -18.32 -16.68
C ALA A 399 -13.54 -18.32 -17.50
N VAL A 400 -14.43 -19.27 -17.21
CA VAL A 400 -15.67 -19.50 -17.94
C VAL A 400 -16.83 -18.75 -17.33
N TRP A 401 -17.48 -17.88 -18.11
CA TRP A 401 -18.73 -17.23 -17.74
C TRP A 401 -19.92 -18.08 -18.19
N ALA A 402 -20.44 -18.90 -17.29
CA ALA A 402 -21.60 -19.76 -17.52
C ALA A 402 -22.76 -19.33 -16.62
N VAL A 403 -23.58 -18.42 -17.14
CA VAL A 403 -24.77 -17.86 -16.45
C VAL A 403 -25.96 -18.00 -17.39
N ASP A 404 -27.10 -18.50 -16.88
CA ASP A 404 -28.32 -18.66 -17.67
C ASP A 404 -29.05 -17.31 -17.87
N ARG A 405 -30.22 -17.37 -18.54
CA ARG A 405 -31.01 -16.16 -18.84
C ARG A 405 -31.57 -15.46 -17.61
N ASP A 406 -31.73 -16.21 -16.51
CA ASP A 406 -32.26 -15.73 -15.23
C ASP A 406 -31.15 -15.22 -14.30
N GLY A 407 -29.88 -15.19 -14.76
CA GLY A 407 -28.73 -14.75 -14.00
C GLY A 407 -28.14 -15.80 -13.05
N LYS A 408 -28.58 -17.06 -13.12
CA LYS A 408 -28.10 -18.14 -12.26
C LYS A 408 -26.83 -18.76 -12.82
N GLN A 409 -25.80 -18.88 -11.99
CA GLN A 409 -24.55 -19.55 -12.34
C GLN A 409 -24.77 -21.04 -12.56
N GLN A 410 -24.21 -21.57 -13.63
CA GLN A 410 -24.21 -22.97 -13.98
C GLN A 410 -22.99 -23.70 -13.37
N PRO A 411 -23.01 -25.05 -13.22
CA PRO A 411 -21.88 -25.79 -12.63
C PRO A 411 -20.52 -25.59 -13.34
N SER A 412 -20.54 -25.21 -14.61
CA SER A 412 -19.33 -24.88 -15.39
C SER A 412 -18.82 -23.43 -15.19
N HIS A 413 -19.49 -22.64 -14.36
CA HIS A 413 -19.06 -21.25 -14.09
C HIS A 413 -17.81 -21.24 -13.23
N THR A 414 -16.70 -20.79 -13.81
CA THR A 414 -15.41 -20.61 -13.11
C THR A 414 -14.90 -19.18 -13.19
N TYR A 415 -15.78 -18.24 -13.65
CA TYR A 415 -15.36 -16.84 -13.79
C TYR A 415 -15.02 -16.24 -12.43
N TRP A 416 -14.03 -15.36 -12.41
CA TRP A 416 -13.50 -14.75 -11.18
C TRP A 416 -14.63 -14.13 -10.35
N LYS A 417 -14.76 -14.59 -9.12
CA LYS A 417 -15.78 -14.10 -8.19
C LYS A 417 -15.63 -12.58 -7.97
N GLY A 418 -16.76 -11.88 -8.05
CA GLY A 418 -16.81 -10.43 -7.92
C GLY A 418 -16.53 -9.67 -9.20
N PHE A 419 -16.01 -10.29 -10.26
CA PHE A 419 -15.75 -9.64 -11.53
C PHE A 419 -16.96 -9.73 -12.48
N LYS A 420 -17.22 -8.64 -13.19
CA LYS A 420 -18.20 -8.63 -14.28
C LYS A 420 -17.64 -9.37 -15.50
N ARG A 421 -18.53 -9.88 -16.35
CA ARG A 421 -18.14 -10.60 -17.57
C ARG A 421 -17.09 -9.82 -18.37
N ALA A 422 -16.03 -10.49 -18.80
CA ALA A 422 -14.88 -9.97 -19.58
C ALA A 422 -13.98 -8.96 -18.84
N THR A 423 -14.22 -8.64 -17.56
CA THR A 423 -13.42 -7.63 -16.86
C THR A 423 -12.15 -8.18 -16.19
N ALA A 424 -12.00 -9.51 -16.08
CA ALA A 424 -10.79 -10.16 -15.56
C ALA A 424 -9.72 -10.42 -16.64
N VAL A 425 -10.02 -10.14 -17.91
CA VAL A 425 -9.06 -10.29 -19.02
C VAL A 425 -7.87 -9.36 -18.82
N GLY A 426 -6.65 -9.89 -18.99
CA GLY A 426 -5.41 -9.15 -18.73
C GLY A 426 -4.87 -9.32 -17.30
N LEU A 427 -5.53 -10.15 -16.47
CA LEU A 427 -5.10 -10.45 -15.11
C LEU A 427 -4.67 -11.91 -14.95
N ILE A 428 -3.67 -12.12 -14.09
CA ILE A 428 -3.25 -13.44 -13.61
C ILE A 428 -3.20 -13.36 -12.09
N LEU A 429 -3.76 -14.38 -11.40
CA LEU A 429 -3.59 -14.58 -9.97
C LEU A 429 -3.02 -15.98 -9.74
N GLU A 430 -1.72 -16.05 -9.47
CA GLU A 430 -1.05 -17.29 -9.07
C GLU A 430 -1.13 -17.45 -7.55
N HIS A 431 -1.29 -18.67 -7.07
CA HIS A 431 -1.28 -19.00 -5.64
C HIS A 431 -0.39 -20.20 -5.39
N ALA A 432 0.39 -20.14 -4.32
CA ALA A 432 1.19 -21.26 -3.85
C ALA A 432 1.22 -21.30 -2.31
N THR A 433 0.96 -22.45 -1.76
CA THR A 433 1.04 -22.74 -0.32
C THR A 433 2.50 -22.95 0.11
N PRO A 434 2.80 -22.86 1.42
CA PRO A 434 4.13 -23.17 1.95
C PRO A 434 4.62 -24.55 1.50
N ALA A 435 5.92 -24.64 1.17
CA ALA A 435 6.56 -25.92 0.93
C ALA A 435 6.45 -26.80 2.19
N ARG A 436 6.12 -28.06 2.00
CA ARG A 436 6.01 -29.06 3.10
C ARG A 436 7.36 -29.51 3.58
#